data_d381d46018e77d081521b0bc928666de
#
_entry.id   d381d46018e77d081521b0bc928666de
#
_cell.length_a   1.000
_cell.length_b   1.000
_cell.length_c   1.000
_cell.angle_alpha   90.00
_cell.angle_beta   90.00
_cell.angle_gamma   90.00
#
_symmetry.space_group_name_H-M   'P 1'
#
loop_
_entity.id
_entity.type
_entity.pdbx_description
1 polymer ?
#
loop_
_entity_poly.entity_id
_entity_poly.type
_entity_poly.pdbx_seq_one_letter_code
_entity_poly.pdbx_strand_id
1 'polypeptide(L)'
;MINLFEDYSQGSWDLHYSLIVAGYVNTTVCLSDNGFLPSDVTSPYLFFTGFDKVQGSALYFNQVPVPDYWEILGTNSNAEIFRFDKKRGHIHYAHPAHQRLVKAVDWYDESGRLRVTDHYNNKGYRFSQTTYNIKQEATITSYFTPDNKEVIVVNHLTKDVILNWKDKVYIFKNNCLLYTSDAADDKA
;
A
#
# COMPACT_ATOMS: atom_id res chain seq x y z
N MET A 1 -14.83 -17.86 12.41
CA MET A 1 -15.33 -17.54 11.04
C MET A 1 -14.38 -16.54 10.42
N ILE A 2 -14.15 -16.60 9.09
CA ILE A 2 -13.29 -15.62 8.38
C ILE A 2 -14.22 -14.77 7.53
N ASN A 3 -14.10 -13.44 7.65
CA ASN A 3 -14.73 -12.49 6.75
C ASN A 3 -13.70 -12.11 5.69
N LEU A 4 -14.09 -12.21 4.43
CA LEU A 4 -13.23 -11.87 3.29
C LEU A 4 -13.87 -10.70 2.53
N PHE A 5 -13.16 -9.58 2.44
CA PHE A 5 -13.56 -8.42 1.65
C PHE A 5 -12.57 -8.19 0.50
N GLU A 6 -13.09 -7.83 -0.67
CA GLU A 6 -12.25 -7.44 -1.80
C GLU A 6 -11.55 -6.10 -1.53
N ASP A 7 -12.32 -5.12 -1.03
CA ASP A 7 -11.83 -3.83 -0.55
C ASP A 7 -12.45 -3.49 0.81
N TYR A 8 -11.88 -2.50 1.52
CA TYR A 8 -12.43 -2.04 2.78
C TYR A 8 -13.14 -0.69 2.59
N SER A 9 -14.27 -0.78 1.90
CA SER A 9 -15.20 0.33 1.64
C SER A 9 -16.10 0.61 2.85
N GLN A 10 -16.95 1.65 2.76
CA GLN A 10 -17.94 1.96 3.81
C GLN A 10 -18.89 0.78 4.05
N GLY A 11 -19.34 0.10 2.98
CA GLY A 11 -20.21 -1.08 3.10
C GLY A 11 -19.53 -2.26 3.79
N SER A 12 -18.24 -2.49 3.52
CA SER A 12 -17.44 -3.50 4.21
C SER A 12 -17.28 -3.17 5.69
N TRP A 13 -17.05 -1.90 6.01
CA TRP A 13 -16.97 -1.42 7.39
C TRP A 13 -18.29 -1.58 8.14
N ASP A 14 -19.42 -1.21 7.53
CA ASP A 14 -20.75 -1.33 8.14
C ASP A 14 -21.08 -2.80 8.46
N LEU A 15 -20.80 -3.71 7.55
CA LEU A 15 -20.99 -5.14 7.76
C LEU A 15 -20.05 -5.68 8.85
N HIS A 16 -18.75 -5.34 8.79
CA HIS A 16 -17.77 -5.76 9.79
C HIS A 16 -18.18 -5.30 11.19
N TYR A 17 -18.55 -4.02 11.33
CA TYR A 17 -19.02 -3.47 12.60
C TYR A 17 -20.29 -4.15 13.11
N SER A 18 -21.25 -4.43 12.23
CA SER A 18 -22.49 -5.14 12.56
C SER A 18 -22.22 -6.54 13.10
N LEU A 19 -21.24 -7.26 12.54
CA LEU A 19 -20.83 -8.59 13.01
C LEU A 19 -20.17 -8.52 14.40
N ILE A 20 -19.33 -7.50 14.65
CA ILE A 20 -18.72 -7.27 15.97
C ILE A 20 -19.82 -7.01 17.03
N VAL A 21 -20.76 -6.11 16.73
CA VAL A 21 -21.87 -5.77 17.64
C VAL A 21 -22.77 -6.98 17.92
N ALA A 22 -22.95 -7.87 16.93
CA ALA A 22 -23.68 -9.11 17.10
C ALA A 22 -22.91 -10.20 17.90
N GLY A 23 -21.68 -9.90 18.34
CA GLY A 23 -20.87 -10.79 19.18
C GLY A 23 -20.11 -11.87 18.40
N TYR A 24 -20.00 -11.76 17.07
CA TYR A 24 -19.21 -12.69 16.29
C TYR A 24 -17.73 -12.29 16.37
N VAL A 25 -16.91 -13.20 16.90
CA VAL A 25 -15.44 -13.08 16.86
C VAL A 25 -14.95 -13.67 15.52
N ASN A 26 -14.53 -12.81 14.62
CA ASN A 26 -14.12 -13.17 13.28
C ASN A 26 -12.72 -12.63 12.98
N THR A 27 -11.95 -13.36 12.18
CA THR A 27 -10.78 -12.80 11.50
C THR A 27 -11.25 -12.11 10.22
N THR A 28 -11.00 -10.82 10.10
CA THR A 28 -11.37 -10.05 8.90
C THR A 28 -10.14 -9.85 8.03
N VAL A 29 -10.24 -10.30 6.78
CA VAL A 29 -9.20 -10.22 5.75
C VAL A 29 -9.69 -9.34 4.62
N CYS A 30 -8.90 -8.33 4.25
CA CYS A 30 -9.12 -7.49 3.08
C CYS A 30 -8.09 -7.86 1.99
N LEU A 31 -8.56 -8.13 0.77
CA LEU A 31 -7.68 -8.53 -0.34
C LEU A 31 -6.90 -7.35 -0.91
N SER A 32 -7.45 -6.12 -0.84
CA SER A 32 -6.73 -4.90 -1.20
C SER A 32 -6.24 -4.17 0.04
N ASP A 33 -4.99 -3.71 0.02
CA ASP A 33 -4.41 -2.95 1.11
C ASP A 33 -4.03 -1.55 0.63
N ASN A 34 -4.66 -0.56 1.24
CA ASN A 34 -4.40 0.85 0.95
C ASN A 34 -3.42 1.50 1.95
N GLY A 35 -2.82 0.69 2.85
CA GLY A 35 -1.92 1.14 3.91
C GLY A 35 -2.60 1.69 5.17
N PHE A 36 -3.93 1.84 5.17
CA PHE A 36 -4.72 2.44 6.27
C PHE A 36 -5.88 1.56 6.72
N LEU A 37 -5.70 0.24 6.67
CA LEU A 37 -6.68 -0.70 7.21
C LEU A 37 -6.78 -0.54 8.74
N PRO A 38 -7.98 -0.76 9.34
CA PRO A 38 -8.15 -0.84 10.78
C PRO A 38 -7.26 -1.93 11.41
N SER A 39 -6.94 -1.78 12.68
CA SER A 39 -6.04 -2.69 13.40
C SER A 39 -6.56 -4.12 13.57
N ASP A 40 -7.86 -4.32 13.43
CA ASP A 40 -8.58 -5.60 13.51
C ASP A 40 -8.84 -6.23 12.14
N VAL A 41 -8.34 -5.59 11.06
CA VAL A 41 -8.39 -6.08 9.69
C VAL A 41 -6.97 -6.41 9.22
N THR A 42 -6.78 -7.58 8.67
CA THR A 42 -5.51 -8.00 8.06
C THR A 42 -5.61 -8.06 6.53
N SER A 43 -4.47 -8.13 5.86
CA SER A 43 -4.37 -8.37 4.43
C SER A 43 -3.24 -9.37 4.15
N PRO A 44 -3.26 -10.06 3.00
CA PRO A 44 -2.13 -10.87 2.57
C PRO A 44 -0.83 -10.05 2.48
N TYR A 45 -0.93 -8.80 2.05
CA TYR A 45 0.22 -7.89 1.96
C TYR A 45 0.80 -7.57 3.33
N LEU A 46 -0.02 -7.21 4.34
CA LEU A 46 0.43 -7.00 5.72
C LEU A 46 1.13 -8.24 6.28
N PHE A 47 0.56 -9.42 6.04
CA PHE A 47 1.11 -10.68 6.54
C PHE A 47 2.47 -11.00 5.93
N PHE A 48 2.60 -10.98 4.59
CA PHE A 48 3.84 -11.36 3.92
C PHE A 48 4.95 -10.32 4.06
N THR A 49 4.61 -9.03 4.19
CA THR A 49 5.59 -7.97 4.41
C THR A 49 5.99 -7.83 5.88
N GLY A 50 5.24 -8.40 6.83
CA GLY A 50 5.53 -8.36 8.27
C GLY A 50 5.19 -7.02 8.93
N PHE A 51 4.43 -6.15 8.29
CA PHE A 51 4.00 -4.87 8.87
C PHE A 51 2.98 -5.04 10.00
N ASP A 52 2.34 -6.20 10.12
CA ASP A 52 1.48 -6.54 11.27
C ASP A 52 2.21 -6.45 12.62
N LYS A 53 3.53 -6.67 12.64
CA LYS A 53 4.39 -6.69 13.84
C LYS A 53 5.12 -5.38 14.12
N VAL A 54 5.01 -4.39 13.23
CA VAL A 54 5.78 -3.14 13.34
C VAL A 54 4.95 -2.07 14.02
N GLN A 55 5.60 -1.28 14.88
CA GLN A 55 5.03 -0.08 15.49
C GLN A 55 5.49 1.16 14.73
N GLY A 56 4.65 2.19 14.70
CA GLY A 56 4.96 3.45 14.05
C GLY A 56 3.74 4.36 14.00
N SER A 57 3.93 5.55 13.47
CA SER A 57 2.87 6.52 13.19
C SER A 57 2.91 6.94 11.74
N ALA A 58 1.75 7.24 11.17
CA ALA A 58 1.66 7.68 9.78
C ALA A 58 2.55 8.92 9.53
N LEU A 59 3.15 8.95 8.35
CA LEU A 59 4.05 10.01 7.94
C LEU A 59 3.27 11.32 7.74
N TYR A 60 3.75 12.41 8.32
CA TYR A 60 3.20 13.73 8.05
C TYR A 60 3.79 14.29 6.74
N PHE A 61 3.05 15.12 5.99
CA PHE A 61 3.40 15.47 4.60
C PHE A 61 4.82 16.05 4.42
N ASN A 62 5.30 16.85 5.38
CA ASN A 62 6.63 17.45 5.31
C ASN A 62 7.77 16.51 5.76
N GLN A 63 7.45 15.28 6.15
CA GLN A 63 8.41 14.23 6.49
C GLN A 63 8.71 13.32 5.29
N VAL A 64 8.04 13.52 4.15
CA VAL A 64 8.34 12.78 2.91
C VAL A 64 9.80 13.04 2.54
N PRO A 65 10.63 12.00 2.37
CA PRO A 65 12.01 12.17 1.94
C PRO A 65 12.07 12.77 0.54
N VAL A 66 12.67 13.94 0.42
CA VAL A 66 12.93 14.60 -0.85
C VAL A 66 14.41 14.94 -0.98
N PRO A 67 14.97 15.03 -2.20
CA PRO A 67 16.35 15.48 -2.38
C PRO A 67 16.57 16.90 -1.83
N ASP A 68 17.83 17.23 -1.53
CA ASP A 68 18.22 18.56 -1.10
C ASP A 68 17.74 19.64 -2.10
N TYR A 69 17.32 20.78 -1.58
CA TYR A 69 16.80 21.93 -2.34
C TYR A 69 15.45 21.68 -3.07
N TRP A 70 14.74 20.62 -2.75
CA TRP A 70 13.36 20.45 -3.17
C TRP A 70 12.42 20.97 -2.08
N GLU A 71 11.28 21.52 -2.49
CA GLU A 71 10.30 22.13 -1.59
C GLU A 71 9.00 21.33 -1.57
N ILE A 72 8.37 21.24 -0.39
CA ILE A 72 7.04 20.64 -0.24
C ILE A 72 6.08 21.75 0.17
N LEU A 73 5.08 22.00 -0.67
CA LEU A 73 4.03 22.99 -0.45
C LEU A 73 2.72 22.30 -0.13
N GLY A 74 2.29 22.35 1.15
CA GLY A 74 1.10 21.66 1.63
C GLY A 74 -0.13 22.55 1.74
N THR A 75 -1.29 22.01 1.35
CA THR A 75 -2.62 22.59 1.61
C THR A 75 -3.36 21.74 2.65
N ASN A 76 -4.66 21.97 2.85
CA ASN A 76 -5.49 21.12 3.71
C ASN A 76 -5.97 19.83 3.03
N SER A 77 -5.79 19.70 1.72
CA SER A 77 -6.27 18.55 0.92
C SER A 77 -5.18 17.71 0.29
N ASN A 78 -4.00 18.28 0.02
CA ASN A 78 -2.86 17.62 -0.62
C ASN A 78 -1.58 18.42 -0.42
N ALA A 79 -0.44 17.92 -0.92
CA ALA A 79 0.77 18.71 -1.06
C ALA A 79 1.43 18.48 -2.42
N GLU A 80 2.24 19.40 -2.84
CA GLU A 80 3.01 19.34 -4.07
C GLU A 80 4.51 19.44 -3.77
N ILE A 81 5.31 18.72 -4.55
CA ILE A 81 6.77 18.71 -4.43
C ILE A 81 7.35 19.43 -5.65
N PHE A 82 8.22 20.38 -5.39
CA PHE A 82 8.85 21.20 -6.43
C PHE A 82 10.37 21.09 -6.38
N ARG A 83 10.99 21.14 -7.55
CA ARG A 83 12.39 21.46 -7.75
C ARG A 83 12.47 22.77 -8.50
N PHE A 84 12.82 23.85 -7.80
CA PHE A 84 12.65 25.22 -8.28
C PHE A 84 11.17 25.49 -8.65
N ASP A 85 10.90 25.87 -9.88
CA ASP A 85 9.57 26.14 -10.44
C ASP A 85 8.87 24.91 -11.05
N LYS A 86 9.56 23.75 -11.10
CA LYS A 86 9.04 22.54 -11.73
C LYS A 86 8.44 21.59 -10.72
N LYS A 87 7.16 21.24 -10.92
CA LYS A 87 6.48 20.20 -10.14
C LYS A 87 7.13 18.84 -10.42
N ARG A 88 7.54 18.18 -9.35
CA ARG A 88 8.24 16.88 -9.38
C ARG A 88 7.48 15.78 -8.67
N GLY A 89 6.48 16.13 -7.87
CA GLY A 89 5.63 15.18 -7.19
C GLY A 89 4.33 15.76 -6.69
N HIS A 90 3.45 14.85 -6.27
CA HIS A 90 2.18 15.17 -5.63
C HIS A 90 1.95 14.23 -4.47
N ILE A 91 1.63 14.77 -3.31
CA ILE A 91 1.37 14.00 -2.09
C ILE A 91 -0.14 13.91 -1.88
N HIS A 92 -0.66 12.69 -1.89
CA HIS A 92 -2.04 12.36 -1.56
C HIS A 92 -2.17 12.09 -0.08
N TYR A 93 -3.12 12.75 0.59
CA TYR A 93 -3.38 12.51 1.99
C TYR A 93 -4.35 11.36 2.21
N ALA A 94 -4.17 10.66 3.34
CA ALA A 94 -5.17 9.74 3.86
C ALA A 94 -6.39 10.51 4.39
N HIS A 95 -7.53 9.85 4.44
CA HIS A 95 -8.71 10.44 5.06
C HIS A 95 -8.67 10.33 6.59
N PRO A 96 -9.09 11.39 7.31
CA PRO A 96 -9.53 12.69 6.82
C PRO A 96 -8.34 13.59 6.40
N ALA A 97 -8.43 14.24 5.24
CA ALA A 97 -7.31 14.94 4.60
C ALA A 97 -6.71 16.08 5.45
N HIS A 98 -7.49 16.71 6.34
CA HIS A 98 -7.00 17.78 7.21
C HIS A 98 -5.91 17.32 8.20
N GLN A 99 -5.75 16.03 8.46
CA GLN A 99 -4.65 15.49 9.26
C GLN A 99 -3.32 15.49 8.51
N ARG A 100 -3.34 15.68 7.18
CA ARG A 100 -2.17 15.77 6.30
C ARG A 100 -1.23 14.57 6.40
N LEU A 101 -1.78 13.38 6.70
CA LEU A 101 -1.05 12.14 6.74
C LEU A 101 -0.86 11.60 5.32
N VAL A 102 0.34 11.18 4.99
CA VAL A 102 0.70 10.73 3.64
C VAL A 102 0.11 9.35 3.39
N LYS A 103 -0.67 9.23 2.30
CA LYS A 103 -1.15 7.96 1.76
C LYS A 103 -0.31 7.50 0.57
N ALA A 104 -0.02 8.43 -0.35
CA ALA A 104 0.78 8.13 -1.53
C ALA A 104 1.52 9.37 -2.01
N VAL A 105 2.62 9.15 -2.73
CA VAL A 105 3.41 10.20 -3.37
C VAL A 105 3.63 9.83 -4.83
N ASP A 106 3.10 10.63 -5.72
CA ASP A 106 3.35 10.54 -7.16
C ASP A 106 4.63 11.29 -7.52
N TRP A 107 5.50 10.64 -8.30
CA TRP A 107 6.75 11.19 -8.77
C TRP A 107 6.73 11.38 -10.29
N TYR A 108 7.08 12.58 -10.73
CA TYR A 108 7.04 12.98 -12.13
C TYR A 108 8.43 13.09 -12.75
N ASP A 109 8.54 12.71 -14.04
CA ASP A 109 9.76 12.96 -14.82
C ASP A 109 9.91 14.44 -15.22
N GLU A 110 10.98 14.76 -15.95
CA GLU A 110 11.26 16.12 -16.43
C GLU A 110 10.16 16.70 -17.33
N SER A 111 9.35 15.82 -17.95
CA SER A 111 8.24 16.19 -18.83
C SER A 111 6.91 16.27 -18.11
N GLY A 112 6.89 16.10 -16.77
CA GLY A 112 5.68 16.11 -15.94
C GLY A 112 4.84 14.83 -16.04
N ARG A 113 5.39 13.72 -16.57
CA ARG A 113 4.68 12.45 -16.67
C ARG A 113 4.90 11.62 -15.41
N LEU A 114 3.84 10.99 -14.91
CA LEU A 114 3.91 10.07 -13.79
C LEU A 114 4.80 8.88 -14.11
N ARG A 115 5.77 8.60 -13.23
CA ARG A 115 6.73 7.50 -13.38
C ARG A 115 6.65 6.50 -12.27
N VAL A 116 6.42 6.98 -11.05
CA VAL A 116 6.39 6.15 -9.85
C VAL A 116 5.37 6.72 -8.89
N THR A 117 4.62 5.83 -8.19
CA THR A 117 3.84 6.17 -7.02
C THR A 117 4.36 5.35 -5.84
N ASP A 118 4.84 6.01 -4.81
CA ASP A 118 5.16 5.41 -3.51
C ASP A 118 3.91 5.39 -2.64
N HIS A 119 3.57 4.24 -2.06
CA HIS A 119 2.45 4.09 -1.14
C HIS A 119 2.95 3.95 0.29
N TYR A 120 2.36 4.72 1.19
CA TYR A 120 2.71 4.74 2.61
C TYR A 120 1.60 4.15 3.45
N ASN A 121 1.97 3.53 4.58
CA ASN A 121 1.02 2.96 5.51
C ASN A 121 0.83 3.84 6.76
N ASN A 122 -0.14 3.48 7.59
CA ASN A 122 -0.47 4.16 8.85
C ASN A 122 0.64 4.09 9.92
N LYS A 123 1.75 3.40 9.63
CA LYS A 123 2.95 3.30 10.48
C LYS A 123 4.12 4.13 9.96
N GLY A 124 3.94 4.86 8.85
CA GLY A 124 4.92 5.78 8.26
C GLY A 124 5.93 5.15 7.31
N TYR A 125 5.73 3.90 6.93
CA TYR A 125 6.64 3.19 6.01
C TYR A 125 6.10 3.23 4.58
N ARG A 126 7.00 3.35 3.60
CA ARG A 126 6.69 3.03 2.22
C ARG A 126 6.56 1.51 2.11
N PHE A 127 5.34 1.02 2.03
CA PHE A 127 5.06 -0.41 1.99
C PHE A 127 4.93 -0.97 0.58
N SER A 128 4.61 -0.11 -0.40
CA SER A 128 4.60 -0.51 -1.81
C SER A 128 4.96 0.63 -2.74
N GLN A 129 5.34 0.28 -3.97
CA GLN A 129 5.70 1.21 -5.03
C GLN A 129 5.15 0.70 -6.36
N THR A 130 4.47 1.58 -7.10
CA THR A 130 3.97 1.30 -8.45
C THR A 130 4.78 2.07 -9.48
N THR A 131 5.25 1.40 -10.53
CA THR A 131 5.94 2.02 -11.67
C THR A 131 5.02 2.11 -12.88
N TYR A 132 5.24 3.14 -13.71
CA TYR A 132 4.41 3.46 -14.87
C TYR A 132 5.25 3.53 -16.14
N ASN A 133 4.65 3.09 -17.25
CA ASN A 133 5.25 3.23 -18.58
C ASN A 133 5.06 4.66 -19.12
N ILE A 134 5.54 4.91 -20.35
CA ILE A 134 5.43 6.22 -21.01
C ILE A 134 3.98 6.63 -21.32
N LYS A 135 3.04 5.67 -21.35
CA LYS A 135 1.60 5.90 -21.53
C LYS A 135 0.88 6.13 -20.20
N GLN A 136 1.62 6.18 -19.09
CA GLN A 136 1.10 6.30 -17.72
C GLN A 136 0.22 5.12 -17.28
N GLU A 137 0.45 3.94 -17.86
CA GLU A 137 -0.18 2.70 -17.43
C GLU A 137 0.72 2.03 -16.39
N ALA A 138 0.12 1.54 -15.29
CA ALA A 138 0.86 0.80 -14.26
C ALA A 138 1.47 -0.47 -14.86
N THR A 139 2.74 -0.71 -14.60
CA THR A 139 3.48 -1.88 -15.09
C THR A 139 3.76 -2.88 -13.99
N ILE A 140 4.34 -2.43 -12.89
CA ILE A 140 4.73 -3.28 -11.76
C ILE A 140 4.34 -2.57 -10.47
N THR A 141 3.82 -3.34 -9.51
CA THR A 141 3.74 -2.92 -8.11
C THR A 141 4.57 -3.87 -7.26
N SER A 142 5.56 -3.32 -6.57
CA SER A 142 6.39 -4.04 -5.61
C SER A 142 5.96 -3.73 -4.19
N TYR A 143 5.94 -4.75 -3.30
CA TYR A 143 5.66 -4.61 -1.88
C TYR A 143 6.91 -4.96 -1.08
N PHE A 144 7.18 -4.16 -0.05
CA PHE A 144 8.41 -4.21 0.71
C PHE A 144 8.17 -4.54 2.18
N THR A 145 9.16 -5.13 2.83
CA THR A 145 9.24 -5.28 4.27
C THR A 145 9.65 -3.95 4.93
N PRO A 146 9.57 -3.82 6.27
CA PRO A 146 10.06 -2.63 6.99
C PRO A 146 11.54 -2.31 6.75
N ASP A 147 12.38 -3.31 6.46
CA ASP A 147 13.79 -3.18 6.07
C ASP A 147 13.99 -3.02 4.56
N ASN A 148 12.92 -2.65 3.83
CA ASN A 148 12.91 -2.32 2.41
C ASN A 148 13.35 -3.47 1.47
N LYS A 149 13.11 -4.73 1.86
CA LYS A 149 13.27 -5.89 0.98
C LYS A 149 12.00 -6.13 0.20
N GLU A 150 12.12 -6.36 -1.10
CA GLU A 150 11.01 -6.71 -1.96
C GLU A 150 10.53 -8.15 -1.71
N VAL A 151 9.26 -8.31 -1.37
CA VAL A 151 8.64 -9.60 -1.06
C VAL A 151 7.61 -10.00 -2.09
N ILE A 152 6.76 -9.06 -2.53
CA ILE A 152 5.71 -9.34 -3.51
C ILE A 152 5.91 -8.41 -4.70
N VAL A 153 5.80 -8.97 -5.91
CA VAL A 153 5.83 -8.23 -7.17
C VAL A 153 4.59 -8.58 -7.99
N VAL A 154 3.79 -7.59 -8.30
CA VAL A 154 2.60 -7.72 -9.14
C VAL A 154 2.91 -7.12 -10.52
N ASN A 155 2.88 -7.94 -11.56
CA ASN A 155 3.00 -7.47 -12.93
C ASN A 155 1.61 -7.17 -13.50
N HIS A 156 1.33 -5.90 -13.76
CA HIS A 156 0.01 -5.47 -14.24
C HIS A 156 -0.26 -5.84 -15.70
N LEU A 157 0.79 -6.11 -16.49
CA LEU A 157 0.64 -6.48 -17.90
C LEU A 157 0.34 -7.97 -18.06
N THR A 158 1.09 -8.85 -17.38
CA THR A 158 0.91 -10.30 -17.46
C THR A 158 -0.06 -10.84 -16.40
N LYS A 159 -0.40 -10.01 -15.38
CA LYS A 159 -1.18 -10.37 -14.18
C LYS A 159 -0.48 -11.36 -13.25
N ASP A 160 0.76 -11.71 -13.54
CA ASP A 160 1.55 -12.60 -12.67
C ASP A 160 1.86 -11.91 -11.34
N VAL A 161 1.87 -12.71 -10.28
CA VAL A 161 2.30 -12.29 -8.94
C VAL A 161 3.47 -13.18 -8.51
N ILE A 162 4.57 -12.56 -8.14
CA ILE A 162 5.76 -13.23 -7.62
C ILE A 162 5.80 -12.97 -6.12
N LEU A 163 5.91 -14.02 -5.32
CA LEU A 163 6.08 -13.95 -3.87
C LEU A 163 7.42 -14.58 -3.49
N ASN A 164 8.28 -13.78 -2.85
CA ASN A 164 9.53 -14.23 -2.24
C ASN A 164 9.28 -14.47 -0.75
N TRP A 165 9.15 -15.72 -0.32
CA TRP A 165 8.81 -16.07 1.05
C TRP A 165 9.64 -17.23 1.58
N LYS A 166 10.31 -17.07 2.73
CA LYS A 166 11.13 -18.11 3.38
C LYS A 166 12.14 -18.76 2.40
N ASP A 167 12.91 -17.95 1.68
CA ASP A 167 13.92 -18.38 0.69
C ASP A 167 13.38 -19.19 -0.49
N LYS A 168 12.07 -19.19 -0.68
CA LYS A 168 11.39 -19.77 -1.84
C LYS A 168 10.72 -18.70 -2.69
N VAL A 169 10.64 -18.94 -4.00
CA VAL A 169 9.95 -18.09 -4.95
C VAL A 169 8.69 -18.79 -5.43
N TYR A 170 7.55 -18.14 -5.25
CA TYR A 170 6.25 -18.62 -5.74
C TYR A 170 5.76 -17.70 -6.85
N ILE A 171 5.23 -18.29 -7.93
CA ILE A 171 4.70 -17.53 -9.07
C ILE A 171 3.22 -17.91 -9.26
N PHE A 172 2.35 -16.93 -9.15
CA PHE A 172 0.90 -17.10 -9.32
C PHE A 172 0.46 -16.37 -10.59
N LYS A 173 -0.47 -16.97 -11.34
CA LYS A 173 -0.98 -16.41 -12.60
C LYS A 173 -2.00 -15.26 -12.41
N ASN A 174 -2.43 -15.03 -11.19
CA ASN A 174 -3.27 -13.88 -10.81
C ASN A 174 -3.27 -13.70 -9.28
N ASN A 175 -3.78 -12.56 -8.81
CA ASN A 175 -3.89 -12.28 -7.37
C ASN A 175 -4.76 -13.29 -6.62
N CYS A 176 -5.82 -13.85 -7.24
CA CYS A 176 -6.69 -14.81 -6.58
C CYS A 176 -5.91 -16.07 -6.15
N LEU A 177 -4.96 -16.53 -6.94
CA LEU A 177 -4.14 -17.70 -6.60
C LEU A 177 -3.18 -17.41 -5.43
N LEU A 178 -2.71 -16.19 -5.27
CA LEU A 178 -1.95 -15.79 -4.08
C LEU A 178 -2.77 -15.97 -2.80
N TYR A 179 -4.08 -15.71 -2.85
CA TYR A 179 -4.96 -15.76 -1.68
C TYR A 179 -5.45 -17.17 -1.36
N THR A 180 -5.42 -18.08 -2.32
CA THR A 180 -5.92 -19.47 -2.20
C THR A 180 -4.80 -20.51 -2.11
N SER A 181 -3.54 -20.10 -2.22
CA SER A 181 -2.43 -21.05 -2.17
C SER A 181 -2.12 -21.50 -0.74
N ASP A 182 -1.88 -22.79 -0.57
CA ASP A 182 -1.40 -23.43 0.67
C ASP A 182 0.03 -22.97 1.08
N ALA A 183 0.51 -21.84 0.60
CA ALA A 183 1.77 -21.23 1.06
C ALA A 183 1.75 -20.96 2.58
N ALA A 184 0.58 -21.03 3.21
CA ALA A 184 0.39 -21.02 4.66
C ALA A 184 0.53 -22.40 5.33
N ASP A 185 0.45 -23.50 4.58
CA ASP A 185 0.44 -24.88 5.12
C ASP A 185 1.82 -25.53 5.26
N ASP A 186 2.92 -24.84 4.95
CA ASP A 186 4.27 -25.31 5.31
C ASP A 186 4.51 -25.17 6.84
N LYS A 187 3.54 -25.61 7.65
CA LYS A 187 3.69 -25.98 9.05
C LYS A 187 3.82 -27.51 9.14
N ALA A 188 4.93 -28.01 8.74
CA ALA A 188 5.37 -29.34 9.14
C ALA A 188 6.82 -29.27 9.58
#